data_a44231b834e352fe5e5605448886cce7
#
_entry.id   a44231b834e352fe5e5605448886cce7
#
_cell.length_a   1.000
_cell.length_b   1.000
_cell.length_c   1.000
_cell.angle_alpha   90.00
_cell.angle_beta   90.00
_cell.angle_gamma   90.00
#
_symmetry.space_group_name_H-M   'P 1'
#
loop_
_entity.id
_entity.type
_entity.pdbx_description
1 polymer ?
#
loop_
_entity_poly.entity_id
_entity_poly.type
_entity_poly.pdbx_seq_one_letter_code
_entity_poly.pdbx_strand_id
1 'polypeptide(L)'
;MKRNIENMYIWKESRVLVNDVYSMMKKCHDYSFKDQIQRASISVMNNIAEGAESGTDAKFINFLNISRGSCSEIHSMLYLCEDFSYCSTEERLKIQKQIKLISVGIVKLIDYISNNKRLDDLITYLVTR
;
A
#
# COMPACT_ATOMS: atom_id res chain seq x y z
N MET A 1 17.13 7.51 10.27
CA MET A 1 16.07 7.93 11.21
C MET A 1 14.91 6.96 11.08
N LYS A 2 14.51 6.36 12.19
CA LYS A 2 13.33 5.48 12.20
C LYS A 2 12.07 6.29 11.95
N ARG A 3 11.25 5.81 11.03
CA ARG A 3 9.95 6.41 10.76
C ARG A 3 8.89 5.74 11.63
N ASN A 4 8.07 6.56 12.29
CA ASN A 4 6.98 6.06 13.11
C ASN A 4 5.79 5.71 12.20
N ILE A 5 5.49 4.43 12.02
CA ILE A 5 4.41 3.97 11.13
C ILE A 5 3.05 4.48 11.57
N GLU A 6 2.81 4.64 12.87
CA GLU A 6 1.54 5.11 13.39
C GLU A 6 1.20 6.54 12.94
N ASN A 7 2.21 7.31 12.52
CA ASN A 7 2.05 8.67 11.99
C ASN A 7 2.04 8.72 10.46
N MET A 8 2.29 7.60 9.79
CA MET A 8 2.33 7.56 8.33
C MET A 8 0.93 7.43 7.76
N TYR A 9 0.52 8.40 6.95
CA TYR A 9 -0.80 8.42 6.31
C TYR A 9 -1.10 7.13 5.54
N ILE A 10 -0.17 6.67 4.71
CA ILE A 10 -0.38 5.47 3.88
C ILE A 10 -0.52 4.20 4.73
N TRP A 11 0.14 4.12 5.88
CA TRP A 11 -0.02 2.99 6.78
C TRP A 11 -1.40 3.02 7.46
N LYS A 12 -1.82 4.20 7.94
CA LYS A 12 -3.14 4.37 8.57
C LYS A 12 -4.26 4.01 7.58
N GLU A 13 -4.17 4.49 6.34
CA GLU A 13 -5.16 4.19 5.31
C GLU A 13 -5.13 2.71 4.93
N SER A 14 -3.97 2.08 4.92
CA SER A 14 -3.85 0.65 4.66
C SER A 14 -4.51 -0.19 5.76
N ARG A 15 -4.41 0.24 7.01
CA ARG A 15 -5.10 -0.41 8.13
C ARG A 15 -6.62 -0.36 7.94
N VAL A 16 -7.15 0.79 7.51
CA VAL A 16 -8.57 0.92 7.17
C VAL A 16 -8.95 -0.01 6.03
N LEU A 17 -8.12 -0.06 4.98
CA LEU A 17 -8.34 -0.95 3.83
C LEU A 17 -8.44 -2.41 4.27
N VAL A 18 -7.54 -2.89 5.12
CA VAL A 18 -7.56 -4.28 5.62
C VAL A 18 -8.88 -4.56 6.34
N ASN A 19 -9.28 -3.66 7.23
CA ASN A 19 -10.53 -3.82 7.99
C ASN A 19 -11.75 -3.84 7.05
N ASP A 20 -11.78 -2.97 6.05
CA ASP A 20 -12.89 -2.91 5.10
C ASP A 20 -12.94 -4.16 4.20
N VAL A 21 -11.79 -4.66 3.76
CA VAL A 21 -11.73 -5.90 2.96
C VAL A 21 -12.23 -7.08 3.79
N TYR A 22 -11.80 -7.21 5.04
CA TYR A 22 -12.26 -8.28 5.92
C TYR A 22 -13.75 -8.20 6.18
N SER A 23 -14.27 -7.00 6.42
CA SER A 23 -15.70 -6.77 6.62
C SER A 23 -16.51 -7.16 5.38
N MET A 24 -16.06 -6.75 4.19
CA MET A 24 -16.71 -7.05 2.92
C MET A 24 -16.74 -8.57 2.65
N MET A 25 -15.67 -9.28 3.02
CA MET A 25 -15.53 -10.72 2.77
C MET A 25 -16.16 -11.61 3.85
N LYS A 26 -16.71 -11.02 4.91
CA LYS A 26 -17.16 -11.77 6.08
C LYS A 26 -18.11 -12.92 5.75
N LYS A 27 -19.03 -12.74 4.81
CA LYS A 27 -20.04 -13.72 4.40
C LYS A 27 -19.64 -14.53 3.16
N CYS A 28 -18.44 -14.30 2.62
CA CYS A 28 -17.98 -15.00 1.43
C CYS A 28 -17.55 -16.44 1.78
N HIS A 29 -18.09 -17.40 1.06
CA HIS A 29 -17.77 -18.83 1.24
C HIS A 29 -16.81 -19.37 0.18
N ASP A 30 -16.40 -18.54 -0.78
CA ASP A 30 -15.30 -18.85 -1.68
C ASP A 30 -13.99 -18.59 -0.93
N TYR A 31 -13.55 -19.58 -0.17
CA TYR A 31 -12.44 -19.40 0.76
C TYR A 31 -11.11 -19.13 0.05
N SER A 32 -10.92 -19.67 -1.13
CA SER A 32 -9.72 -19.41 -1.94
C SER A 32 -9.64 -17.94 -2.35
N PHE A 33 -10.73 -17.40 -2.88
CA PHE A 33 -10.82 -15.98 -3.25
C PHE A 33 -10.67 -15.07 -2.04
N LYS A 34 -11.43 -15.39 -0.98
CA LYS A 34 -11.40 -14.64 0.28
C LYS A 34 -10.00 -14.56 0.85
N ASP A 35 -9.30 -15.70 0.95
CA ASP A 35 -7.93 -15.77 1.47
C ASP A 35 -6.99 -14.89 0.65
N GLN A 36 -7.07 -14.97 -0.67
CA GLN A 36 -6.18 -14.22 -1.56
C GLN A 36 -6.35 -12.70 -1.43
N ILE A 37 -7.58 -12.20 -1.42
CA ILE A 37 -7.83 -10.75 -1.32
C ILE A 37 -7.48 -10.23 0.07
N GLN A 38 -7.74 -11.02 1.12
CA GLN A 38 -7.37 -10.68 2.49
C GLN A 38 -5.84 -10.61 2.66
N ARG A 39 -5.12 -11.60 2.13
CA ARG A 39 -3.64 -11.62 2.15
C ARG A 39 -3.06 -10.43 1.40
N ALA A 40 -3.63 -10.11 0.24
CA ALA A 40 -3.17 -8.96 -0.54
C ALA A 40 -3.36 -7.65 0.24
N SER A 41 -4.48 -7.49 0.95
CA SER A 41 -4.73 -6.29 1.77
C SER A 41 -3.73 -6.16 2.92
N ILE A 42 -3.43 -7.25 3.61
CA ILE A 42 -2.42 -7.27 4.67
C ILE A 42 -1.04 -6.96 4.10
N SER A 43 -0.74 -7.46 2.90
CA SER A 43 0.54 -7.19 2.22
C SER A 43 0.75 -5.70 1.95
N VAL A 44 -0.31 -4.96 1.58
CA VAL A 44 -0.22 -3.50 1.42
C VAL A 44 0.30 -2.87 2.70
N MET A 45 -0.33 -3.16 3.83
CA MET A 45 0.00 -2.56 5.12
C MET A 45 1.39 -2.99 5.62
N ASN A 46 1.67 -4.29 5.58
CA ASN A 46 2.89 -4.84 6.15
C ASN A 46 4.15 -4.44 5.38
N ASN A 47 4.07 -4.30 4.06
CA ASN A 47 5.23 -3.87 3.28
C ASN A 47 5.56 -2.39 3.54
N ILE A 48 4.57 -1.56 3.82
CA ILE A 48 4.83 -0.18 4.25
C ILE A 48 5.59 -0.20 5.59
N ALA A 49 5.13 -1.00 6.54
CA ALA A 49 5.75 -1.12 7.86
C ALA A 49 7.18 -1.67 7.78
N GLU A 50 7.37 -2.77 7.04
CA GLU A 50 8.70 -3.37 6.86
C GLU A 50 9.67 -2.41 6.17
N GLY A 51 9.18 -1.68 5.18
CA GLY A 51 9.99 -0.67 4.48
C GLY A 51 10.43 0.45 5.41
N ALA A 52 9.52 0.95 6.23
CA ALA A 52 9.82 2.02 7.19
C ALA A 52 10.90 1.63 8.21
N GLU A 53 10.98 0.33 8.56
CA GLU A 53 11.94 -0.21 9.53
C GLU A 53 13.18 -0.81 8.87
N SER A 54 13.28 -0.79 7.54
CA SER A 54 14.32 -1.52 6.80
C SER A 54 15.72 -0.90 6.90
N GLY A 55 15.84 0.35 7.32
CA GLY A 55 17.12 1.00 7.61
C GLY A 55 17.79 1.73 6.44
N THR A 56 17.38 1.51 5.20
CA THR A 56 17.91 2.22 4.03
C THR A 56 16.79 2.70 3.12
N ASP A 57 17.04 3.80 2.40
CA ASP A 57 16.08 4.34 1.43
C ASP A 57 15.82 3.36 0.29
N ALA A 58 16.86 2.68 -0.20
CA ALA A 58 16.72 1.71 -1.28
C ALA A 58 15.79 0.56 -0.90
N LYS A 59 15.94 0.01 0.31
CA LYS A 59 15.06 -1.03 0.83
C LYS A 59 13.64 -0.53 1.02
N PHE A 60 13.50 0.70 1.55
CA PHE A 60 12.19 1.31 1.76
C PHE A 60 11.43 1.42 0.43
N ILE A 61 12.06 1.96 -0.60
CA ILE A 61 11.46 2.08 -1.94
C ILE A 61 11.06 0.70 -2.47
N ASN A 62 11.91 -0.30 -2.27
CA ASN A 62 11.62 -1.67 -2.72
C ASN A 62 10.36 -2.23 -2.05
N PHE A 63 10.23 -2.10 -0.72
CA PHE A 63 9.03 -2.53 0.00
C PHE A 63 7.78 -1.73 -0.39
N LEU A 64 7.93 -0.42 -0.63
CA LEU A 64 6.84 0.42 -1.11
C LEU A 64 6.33 -0.04 -2.49
N ASN A 65 7.22 -0.46 -3.38
CA ASN A 65 6.84 -0.99 -4.68
C ASN A 65 6.10 -2.33 -4.56
N ILE A 66 6.47 -3.18 -3.61
CA ILE A 66 5.72 -4.42 -3.33
C ILE A 66 4.31 -4.08 -2.85
N SER A 67 4.18 -3.10 -1.96
CA SER A 67 2.88 -2.62 -1.47
C SER A 67 2.00 -2.12 -2.63
N ARG A 68 2.58 -1.37 -3.58
CA ARG A 68 1.85 -0.93 -4.79
C ARG A 68 1.35 -2.09 -5.62
N GLY A 69 2.19 -3.13 -5.79
CA GLY A 69 1.79 -4.34 -6.50
C GLY A 69 0.60 -5.02 -5.85
N SER A 70 0.58 -5.07 -4.52
CA SER A 70 -0.55 -5.62 -3.76
C SER A 70 -1.81 -4.78 -3.93
N CYS A 71 -1.69 -3.45 -3.99
CA CYS A 71 -2.81 -2.55 -4.33
C CYS A 71 -3.40 -2.89 -5.70
N SER A 72 -2.56 -3.09 -6.70
CA SER A 72 -2.99 -3.44 -8.06
C SER A 72 -3.70 -4.79 -8.09
N GLU A 73 -3.23 -5.76 -7.32
CA GLU A 73 -3.86 -7.07 -7.20
C GLU A 73 -5.28 -6.95 -6.64
N ILE A 74 -5.46 -6.21 -5.55
CA ILE A 74 -6.78 -6.00 -4.95
C ILE A 74 -7.70 -5.26 -5.93
N HIS A 75 -7.20 -4.21 -6.58
CA HIS A 75 -7.96 -3.44 -7.55
C HIS A 75 -8.53 -4.34 -8.65
N SER A 76 -7.72 -5.24 -9.17
CA SER A 76 -8.11 -6.22 -10.19
C SER A 76 -9.16 -7.21 -9.64
N MET A 77 -8.91 -7.76 -8.45
CA MET A 77 -9.79 -8.75 -7.83
C MET A 77 -11.17 -8.20 -7.49
N LEU A 78 -11.29 -6.90 -7.26
CA LEU A 78 -12.57 -6.27 -6.93
C LEU A 78 -13.57 -6.35 -8.09
N TYR A 79 -13.12 -6.36 -9.34
CA TYR A 79 -14.01 -6.59 -10.48
C TYR A 79 -14.60 -8.00 -10.44
N LEU A 80 -13.78 -9.01 -10.14
CA LEU A 80 -14.25 -10.38 -9.97
C LEU A 80 -15.18 -10.52 -8.76
N CYS A 81 -14.86 -9.81 -7.68
CA CYS A 81 -15.69 -9.77 -6.49
C CYS A 81 -17.13 -9.35 -6.82
N GLU A 82 -17.27 -8.31 -7.64
CA GLU A 82 -18.56 -7.85 -8.14
C GLU A 82 -19.19 -8.87 -9.10
N ASP A 83 -18.40 -9.38 -10.06
CA ASP A 83 -18.87 -10.37 -11.04
C ASP A 83 -19.45 -11.61 -10.36
N PHE A 84 -18.83 -12.06 -9.28
CA PHE A 84 -19.25 -13.24 -8.52
C PHE A 84 -20.31 -12.92 -7.46
N SER A 85 -20.75 -11.66 -7.39
CA SER A 85 -21.70 -11.19 -6.37
C SER A 85 -21.20 -11.32 -4.94
N TYR A 86 -19.88 -11.26 -4.73
CA TYR A 86 -19.27 -11.24 -3.40
C TYR A 86 -19.27 -9.85 -2.79
N CYS A 87 -19.39 -8.82 -3.62
CA CYS A 87 -19.57 -7.44 -3.16
C CYS A 87 -20.50 -6.69 -4.12
N SER A 88 -21.00 -5.56 -3.66
CA SER A 88 -21.80 -4.64 -4.49
C SER A 88 -20.91 -3.75 -5.33
N THR A 89 -21.49 -3.10 -6.34
CA THR A 89 -20.82 -2.06 -7.13
C THR A 89 -20.32 -0.94 -6.22
N GLU A 90 -21.13 -0.53 -5.23
CA GLU A 90 -20.76 0.53 -4.29
C GLU A 90 -19.55 0.15 -3.43
N GLU A 91 -19.52 -1.09 -2.94
CA GLU A 91 -18.41 -1.61 -2.17
C GLU A 91 -17.12 -1.64 -3.00
N ARG A 92 -17.22 -2.12 -4.24
CA ARG A 92 -16.07 -2.13 -5.16
C ARG A 92 -15.53 -0.71 -5.38
N LEU A 93 -16.40 0.22 -5.71
CA LEU A 93 -15.99 1.61 -5.99
C LEU A 93 -15.36 2.27 -4.77
N LYS A 94 -15.93 2.04 -3.59
CA LYS A 94 -15.40 2.58 -2.33
C LYS A 94 -13.98 2.09 -2.07
N ILE A 95 -13.75 0.79 -2.17
CA ILE A 95 -12.44 0.20 -1.90
C ILE A 95 -11.42 0.57 -2.97
N GLN A 96 -11.84 0.62 -4.24
CA GLN A 96 -10.95 1.06 -5.31
C GLN A 96 -10.51 2.51 -5.12
N LYS A 97 -11.37 3.37 -4.59
CA LYS A 97 -11.01 4.74 -4.25
C LYS A 97 -9.95 4.79 -3.13
N GLN A 98 -10.12 3.97 -2.09
CA GLN A 98 -9.12 3.86 -1.01
C GLN A 98 -7.77 3.38 -1.54
N ILE A 99 -7.78 2.36 -2.38
CA ILE A 99 -6.57 1.81 -3.00
C ILE A 99 -5.84 2.89 -3.82
N LYS A 100 -6.59 3.67 -4.58
CA LYS A 100 -6.02 4.75 -5.38
C LYS A 100 -5.33 5.79 -4.52
N LEU A 101 -5.96 6.19 -3.41
CA LEU A 101 -5.35 7.15 -2.48
C LEU A 101 -4.07 6.60 -1.87
N ILE A 102 -4.05 5.32 -1.48
CA ILE A 102 -2.85 4.67 -0.95
C ILE A 102 -1.75 4.61 -2.01
N SER A 103 -2.08 4.18 -3.22
CA SER A 103 -1.11 4.07 -4.33
C SER A 103 -0.50 5.42 -4.68
N VAL A 104 -1.30 6.47 -4.75
CA VAL A 104 -0.81 7.84 -5.00
C VAL A 104 0.09 8.29 -3.86
N GLY A 105 -0.30 8.01 -2.62
CA GLY A 105 0.52 8.33 -1.44
C GLY A 105 1.86 7.61 -1.46
N ILE A 106 1.89 6.35 -1.87
CA ILE A 106 3.13 5.57 -2.01
C ILE A 106 4.04 6.19 -3.07
N VAL A 107 3.50 6.53 -4.24
CA VAL A 107 4.28 7.16 -5.33
C VAL A 107 4.89 8.48 -4.86
N LYS A 108 4.09 9.31 -4.18
CA LYS A 108 4.57 10.59 -3.64
C LYS A 108 5.69 10.37 -2.62
N LEU A 109 5.56 9.37 -1.77
CA LEU A 109 6.60 9.05 -0.78
C LEU A 109 7.89 8.57 -1.45
N ILE A 110 7.78 7.71 -2.46
CA ILE A 110 8.94 7.25 -3.25
C ILE A 110 9.64 8.44 -3.89
N ASP A 111 8.89 9.35 -4.50
CA ASP A 111 9.46 10.56 -5.11
C ASP A 111 10.15 11.44 -4.08
N TYR A 112 9.53 11.62 -2.92
CA TYR A 112 10.12 12.39 -1.81
C TYR A 112 11.44 11.78 -1.35
N ILE A 113 11.49 10.48 -1.11
CA ILE A 113 12.70 9.77 -0.69
C ILE A 113 13.80 9.91 -1.75
N SER A 114 13.46 9.71 -3.02
CA SER A 114 14.40 9.79 -4.14
C SER A 114 14.95 11.22 -4.32
N ASN A 115 14.09 12.22 -4.20
CA ASN A 115 14.49 13.63 -4.34
C ASN A 115 15.36 14.10 -3.17
N ASN A 116 15.03 13.72 -1.94
CA ASN A 116 15.84 14.04 -0.77
C ASN A 116 17.24 13.45 -0.88
N LYS A 117 17.34 12.20 -1.33
CA LYS A 117 18.64 11.56 -1.54
C LYS A 117 19.46 12.33 -2.58
N ARG A 118 18.84 12.72 -3.71
CA ARG A 118 19.52 13.50 -4.75
C ARG A 118 19.98 14.85 -4.24
N LEU A 119 19.15 15.52 -3.43
CA LEU A 119 19.50 16.79 -2.82
C LEU A 119 20.69 16.66 -1.86
N ASP A 120 20.68 15.63 -1.03
CA ASP A 120 21.77 15.34 -0.11
C ASP A 120 23.07 15.05 -0.86
N ASP A 121 23.02 14.27 -1.92
CA ASP A 121 24.16 13.98 -2.79
C ASP A 121 24.71 15.26 -3.43
N LEU A 122 23.85 16.14 -3.89
CA LEU A 122 24.23 17.42 -4.48
C LEU A 122 24.92 18.34 -3.45
N ILE A 123 24.35 18.43 -2.25
CA ILE A 123 24.91 19.22 -1.15
C ILE A 123 26.31 18.68 -0.79
N THR A 124 26.44 17.37 -0.66
CA THR A 124 27.73 16.73 -0.38
C THR A 124 28.77 17.08 -1.46
N TYR A 125 28.39 16.98 -2.71
CA TYR A 125 29.25 17.34 -3.84
C TYR A 125 29.72 18.79 -3.76
N LEU A 126 28.80 19.73 -3.47
CA LEU A 126 29.11 21.16 -3.41
C LEU A 126 30.01 21.51 -2.19
N VAL A 127 29.84 20.81 -1.08
CA VAL A 127 30.59 21.07 0.16
C VAL A 127 32.00 20.47 0.12
N THR A 128 32.16 19.32 -0.54
CA THR A 128 33.48 18.63 -0.59
C THR A 128 34.38 19.12 -1.71
N ARG A 129 33.91 20.00 -2.54
CA ARG A 129 34.72 20.64 -3.58
C ARG A 129 35.41 21.89 -3.08
#